data_5626522b9240492787ef2a72cf8d742f
#
_entry.id   5626522b9240492787ef2a72cf8d742f
#
_cell.length_a   1.000
_cell.length_b   1.000
_cell.length_c   1.000
_cell.angle_alpha   90.00
_cell.angle_beta   90.00
_cell.angle_gamma   90.00
#
_symmetry.space_group_name_H-M   'P 1'
#
loop_
_entity.id
_entity.type
_entity.pdbx_description
1 polymer ?
#
loop_
_entity_poly.entity_id
_entity_poly.type
_entity_poly.pdbx_seq_one_letter_code
_entity_poly.pdbx_strand_id
1 'polypeptide(L)'
;MERTMRAIKVYLAGPMRGLPKFNFPAFDKGAAYLRTAGFEVFSPAEKGLEKHAEANQESLAFRRAVFALDMAWICEHADLVALLPGWEKSTGARAEKALAEAIGLDVRFIDPETGVLTDAV
;
A
#
# COMPACT_ATOMS: atom_id res chain seq x y z
N MET A 1 -11.78 -33.93 -0.31
CA MET A 1 -10.76 -33.16 -1.01
C MET A 1 -10.30 -31.97 -0.18
N GLU A 2 -9.03 -31.82 -0.11
CA GLU A 2 -8.44 -30.73 0.64
C GLU A 2 -8.38 -29.46 -0.21
N ARG A 3 -8.81 -28.37 0.35
CA ARG A 3 -8.67 -27.08 -0.30
C ARG A 3 -7.62 -26.26 0.42
N THR A 4 -6.59 -25.87 -0.31
CA THR A 4 -5.60 -24.96 0.23
C THR A 4 -6.15 -23.55 0.23
N MET A 5 -6.16 -22.94 1.39
CA MET A 5 -6.64 -21.56 1.54
C MET A 5 -5.43 -20.65 1.46
N ARG A 6 -5.34 -19.89 0.39
CA ARG A 6 -4.28 -18.91 0.21
C ARG A 6 -4.67 -17.62 0.93
N ALA A 7 -3.71 -17.03 1.62
CA ALA A 7 -3.95 -15.73 2.25
C ALA A 7 -4.24 -14.68 1.18
N ILE A 8 -5.13 -13.76 1.50
CA ILE A 8 -5.41 -12.62 0.63
C ILE A 8 -4.22 -11.66 0.72
N LYS A 9 -3.71 -11.25 -0.43
CA LYS A 9 -2.55 -10.38 -0.51
C LYS A 9 -2.99 -8.93 -0.69
N VAL A 10 -2.60 -8.09 0.25
CA VAL A 10 -3.02 -6.69 0.32
C VAL A 10 -1.82 -5.78 0.06
N TYR A 11 -1.97 -4.85 -0.87
CA TYR A 11 -1.03 -3.75 -1.04
C TYR A 11 -1.55 -2.55 -0.25
N LEU A 12 -0.69 -1.99 0.60
CA LEU A 12 -1.08 -0.86 1.43
C LEU A 12 -0.60 0.42 0.75
N ALA A 13 -1.54 1.31 0.42
CA ALA A 13 -1.26 2.56 -0.28
C ALA A 13 -1.65 3.76 0.58
N GLY A 14 -0.91 4.83 0.46
CA GLY A 14 -1.22 6.04 1.22
C GLY A 14 -0.18 7.12 1.05
N PRO A 15 -0.42 8.28 1.66
CA PRO A 15 0.49 9.41 1.53
C PRO A 15 1.73 9.22 2.38
N MET A 16 2.86 9.70 1.90
CA MET A 16 4.12 9.69 2.63
C MET A 16 4.77 11.06 2.64
N ARG A 17 4.95 11.66 1.45
CA ARG A 17 5.69 12.91 1.32
C ARG A 17 5.03 14.04 2.10
N GLY A 18 5.87 14.81 2.81
CA GLY A 18 5.40 15.98 3.52
C GLY A 18 4.72 15.68 4.84
N LEU A 19 4.60 14.43 5.23
CA LEU A 19 3.98 14.05 6.49
C LEU A 19 5.04 13.72 7.54
N PRO A 20 4.71 13.93 8.84
CA PRO A 20 5.67 13.59 9.91
C PRO A 20 6.08 12.13 9.81
N LYS A 21 7.38 11.86 9.98
CA LYS A 21 7.94 10.52 9.91
C LYS A 21 7.58 9.82 8.60
N PHE A 22 7.33 10.59 7.56
CA PHE A 22 7.00 10.08 6.23
C PHE A 22 5.76 9.18 6.27
N ASN A 23 4.89 9.40 7.26
CA ASN A 23 3.67 8.65 7.51
C ASN A 23 3.90 7.15 7.78
N PHE A 24 5.13 6.75 8.04
CA PHE A 24 5.42 5.35 8.33
C PHE A 24 4.59 4.79 9.50
N PRO A 25 4.32 5.56 10.57
CA PRO A 25 3.50 5.02 11.66
C PRO A 25 2.11 4.54 11.20
N ALA A 26 1.45 5.26 10.29
CA ALA A 26 0.15 4.82 9.79
C ALA A 26 0.27 3.54 8.96
N PHE A 27 1.31 3.45 8.12
CA PHE A 27 1.59 2.24 7.35
C PHE A 27 1.86 1.06 8.28
N ASP A 28 2.67 1.27 9.31
CA ASP A 28 3.04 0.18 10.23
C ASP A 28 1.84 -0.32 11.01
N LYS A 29 0.98 0.59 11.48
CA LYS A 29 -0.26 0.21 12.19
C LYS A 29 -1.19 -0.57 11.27
N GLY A 30 -1.42 -0.04 10.07
CA GLY A 30 -2.30 -0.71 9.11
C GLY A 30 -1.81 -2.10 8.77
N ALA A 31 -0.51 -2.23 8.49
CA ALA A 31 0.08 -3.53 8.18
C ALA A 31 -0.08 -4.51 9.34
N ALA A 32 0.15 -4.04 10.56
CA ALA A 32 0.05 -4.91 11.75
C ALA A 32 -1.38 -5.43 11.93
N TYR A 33 -2.37 -4.56 11.80
CA TYR A 33 -3.77 -4.97 11.91
C TYR A 33 -4.16 -5.98 10.84
N LEU A 34 -3.77 -5.71 9.59
CA LEU A 34 -4.12 -6.60 8.49
C LEU A 34 -3.45 -7.96 8.65
N ARG A 35 -2.20 -7.99 9.08
CA ARG A 35 -1.49 -9.25 9.30
C ARG A 35 -2.11 -10.05 10.44
N THR A 36 -2.52 -9.38 11.50
CA THR A 36 -3.22 -10.02 12.61
C THR A 36 -4.54 -10.64 12.15
N ALA A 37 -5.20 -10.00 11.18
CA ALA A 37 -6.45 -10.52 10.61
C ALA A 37 -6.22 -11.65 9.60
N GLY A 38 -4.98 -12.00 9.29
CA GLY A 38 -4.66 -13.11 8.41
C GLY A 38 -4.28 -12.73 6.99
N PHE A 39 -4.19 -11.44 6.69
CA PHE A 39 -3.76 -10.99 5.36
C PHE A 39 -2.25 -11.04 5.22
N GLU A 40 -1.79 -11.28 4.00
CA GLU A 40 -0.40 -11.08 3.65
C GLU A 40 -0.28 -9.66 3.11
N VAL A 41 0.64 -8.86 3.65
CA VAL A 41 0.67 -7.42 3.39
C VAL A 41 2.01 -6.98 2.80
N PHE A 42 1.93 -6.23 1.70
CA PHE A 42 3.07 -5.47 1.18
C PHE A 42 2.89 -4.03 1.68
N SER A 43 3.80 -3.58 2.53
CA SER A 43 3.82 -2.20 2.99
C SER A 43 5.05 -1.50 2.42
N PRO A 44 4.85 -0.45 1.60
CA PRO A 44 5.99 0.28 1.04
C PRO A 44 6.91 0.85 2.13
N ALA A 45 6.36 1.16 3.29
CA ALA A 45 7.14 1.72 4.40
C ALA A 45 8.22 0.76 4.91
N GLU A 46 8.06 -0.54 4.64
CA GLU A 46 9.01 -1.56 5.10
C GLU A 46 10.12 -1.84 4.09
N LYS A 47 10.01 -1.31 2.87
CA LYS A 47 10.98 -1.59 1.82
C LYS A 47 12.19 -0.68 1.96
N GLY A 48 13.36 -1.20 1.58
CA GLY A 48 14.59 -0.43 1.69
C GLY A 48 14.57 0.88 0.92
N LEU A 49 13.99 0.85 -0.28
CA LEU A 49 13.88 2.06 -1.09
C LEU A 49 13.03 3.12 -0.39
N GLU A 50 11.90 2.73 0.17
CA GLU A 50 11.01 3.68 0.84
C GLU A 50 11.65 4.25 2.11
N LYS A 51 12.46 3.46 2.78
CA LYS A 51 13.14 3.92 3.99
C LYS A 51 14.15 5.03 3.72
N HIS A 52 14.57 5.19 2.47
CA HIS A 52 15.49 6.27 2.08
C HIS A 52 14.78 7.37 1.29
N ALA A 53 13.46 7.32 1.23
CA ALA A 53 12.68 8.21 0.38
C ALA A 53 12.84 9.67 0.75
N GLU A 54 13.01 9.98 2.04
CA GLU A 54 13.18 11.37 2.49
C GLU A 54 14.38 12.04 1.82
N ALA A 55 15.47 11.31 1.68
CA ALA A 55 16.70 11.87 1.09
C ALA A 55 16.61 11.94 -0.43
N ASN A 56 15.80 11.10 -1.07
CA ASN A 56 15.83 10.92 -2.52
C ASN A 56 14.52 11.23 -3.22
N GLN A 57 13.54 11.77 -2.51
CA GLN A 57 12.17 11.87 -3.04
C GLN A 57 12.06 12.72 -4.31
N GLU A 58 13.03 13.60 -4.58
CA GLU A 58 13.00 14.42 -5.80
C GLU A 58 13.74 13.77 -6.97
N SER A 59 14.44 12.68 -6.73
CA SER A 59 15.19 12.01 -7.78
C SER A 59 14.25 11.24 -8.71
N LEU A 60 14.38 11.46 -10.02
CA LEU A 60 13.62 10.68 -11.00
C LEU A 60 14.01 9.21 -10.94
N ALA A 61 15.30 8.93 -10.81
CA ALA A 61 15.77 7.55 -10.74
C ALA A 61 15.16 6.82 -9.53
N PHE A 62 15.10 7.50 -8.38
CA PHE A 62 14.49 6.92 -7.19
C PHE A 62 13.00 6.66 -7.41
N ARG A 63 12.28 7.64 -7.95
CA ARG A 63 10.84 7.48 -8.20
C ARG A 63 10.56 6.35 -9.17
N ARG A 64 11.39 6.21 -10.21
CA ARG A 64 11.25 5.09 -11.15
C ARG A 64 11.44 3.75 -10.45
N ALA A 65 12.45 3.64 -9.60
CA ALA A 65 12.73 2.39 -8.89
C ALA A 65 11.59 2.02 -7.94
N VAL A 66 11.07 3.00 -7.20
CA VAL A 66 9.97 2.78 -6.26
C VAL A 66 8.70 2.35 -7.00
N PHE A 67 8.33 3.10 -8.04
CA PHE A 67 7.12 2.76 -8.78
C PHE A 67 7.25 1.41 -9.50
N ALA A 68 8.42 1.12 -10.03
CA ALA A 68 8.62 -0.18 -10.68
C ALA A 68 8.41 -1.34 -9.69
N LEU A 69 8.94 -1.20 -8.48
CA LEU A 69 8.79 -2.22 -7.45
C LEU A 69 7.33 -2.35 -7.00
N ASP A 70 6.72 -1.22 -6.68
CA ASP A 70 5.38 -1.21 -6.09
C ASP A 70 4.32 -1.65 -7.10
N MET A 71 4.39 -1.11 -8.32
CA MET A 71 3.41 -1.45 -9.35
C MET A 71 3.56 -2.90 -9.81
N ALA A 72 4.79 -3.41 -9.87
CA ALA A 72 5.01 -4.81 -10.21
C ALA A 72 4.36 -5.72 -9.18
N TRP A 73 4.51 -5.40 -7.89
CA TRP A 73 3.92 -6.23 -6.85
C TRP A 73 2.39 -6.23 -6.94
N ILE A 74 1.80 -5.05 -7.21
CA ILE A 74 0.34 -4.96 -7.40
C ILE A 74 -0.10 -5.85 -8.57
N CYS A 75 0.60 -5.74 -9.70
CA CYS A 75 0.23 -6.51 -10.90
C CYS A 75 0.41 -8.01 -10.71
N GLU A 76 1.45 -8.41 -10.00
CA GLU A 76 1.83 -9.83 -9.93
C GLU A 76 1.18 -10.56 -8.76
N HIS A 77 0.84 -9.85 -7.69
CA HIS A 77 0.47 -10.52 -6.45
C HIS A 77 -0.78 -10.02 -5.77
N ALA A 78 -1.09 -8.72 -5.86
CA ALA A 78 -2.15 -8.15 -5.03
C ALA A 78 -3.52 -8.71 -5.35
N ASP A 79 -4.29 -8.99 -4.32
CA ASP A 79 -5.71 -9.30 -4.43
C ASP A 79 -6.55 -8.08 -4.06
N LEU A 80 -5.98 -7.15 -3.30
CA LEU A 80 -6.68 -6.02 -2.72
C LEU A 80 -5.69 -4.87 -2.51
N VAL A 81 -6.14 -3.64 -2.79
CA VAL A 81 -5.40 -2.44 -2.42
C VAL A 81 -6.17 -1.75 -1.29
N ALA A 82 -5.49 -1.51 -0.18
CA ALA A 82 -6.07 -0.81 0.97
C ALA A 82 -5.49 0.60 1.03
N LEU A 83 -6.36 1.59 1.08
CA LEU A 83 -5.99 2.99 1.03
C LEU A 83 -6.04 3.62 2.43
N LEU A 84 -4.91 4.16 2.85
CA LEU A 84 -4.84 4.92 4.11
C LEU A 84 -5.44 6.31 3.94
N PRO A 85 -5.90 6.93 5.05
CA PRO A 85 -6.44 8.29 4.97
C PRO A 85 -5.44 9.27 4.34
N GLY A 86 -5.95 10.19 3.54
CA GLY A 86 -5.12 11.18 2.85
C GLY A 86 -4.61 10.71 1.50
N TRP A 87 -5.00 9.54 1.05
CA TRP A 87 -4.55 8.99 -0.22
C TRP A 87 -4.87 9.92 -1.40
N GLU A 88 -5.95 10.71 -1.31
CA GLU A 88 -6.37 11.60 -2.40
C GLU A 88 -5.33 12.67 -2.72
N LYS A 89 -4.50 12.99 -1.74
CA LYS A 89 -3.47 14.02 -1.89
C LYS A 89 -2.13 13.44 -2.30
N SER A 90 -2.06 12.12 -2.47
CA SER A 90 -0.82 11.42 -2.82
C SER A 90 -0.86 11.02 -4.28
N THR A 91 0.07 11.54 -5.06
CA THR A 91 0.18 11.17 -6.48
C THR A 91 0.43 9.68 -6.63
N GLY A 92 1.30 9.12 -5.78
CA GLY A 92 1.60 7.70 -5.82
C GLY A 92 0.40 6.83 -5.47
N ALA A 93 -0.28 7.16 -4.38
CA ALA A 93 -1.45 6.39 -3.96
C ALA A 93 -2.57 6.45 -5.00
N ARG A 94 -2.76 7.62 -5.62
CA ARG A 94 -3.76 7.73 -6.69
C ARG A 94 -3.42 6.87 -7.89
N ALA A 95 -2.13 6.81 -8.25
CA ALA A 95 -1.68 5.97 -9.36
C ALA A 95 -1.89 4.49 -9.03
N GLU A 96 -1.58 4.09 -7.82
CA GLU A 96 -1.75 2.70 -7.37
C GLU A 96 -3.21 2.30 -7.35
N LYS A 97 -4.08 3.20 -6.89
CA LYS A 97 -5.52 2.97 -6.92
C LYS A 97 -6.02 2.80 -8.36
N ALA A 98 -5.58 3.70 -9.26
CA ALA A 98 -5.98 3.64 -10.66
C ALA A 98 -5.54 2.33 -11.32
N LEU A 99 -4.32 1.90 -11.04
CA LEU A 99 -3.83 0.62 -11.54
C LEU A 99 -4.68 -0.53 -11.03
N ALA A 100 -4.96 -0.56 -9.75
CA ALA A 100 -5.77 -1.61 -9.14
C ALA A 100 -7.14 -1.69 -9.80
N GLU A 101 -7.77 -0.55 -9.99
CA GLU A 101 -9.09 -0.49 -10.65
C GLU A 101 -9.01 -0.95 -12.09
N ALA A 102 -7.97 -0.54 -12.79
CA ALA A 102 -7.79 -0.89 -14.20
C ALA A 102 -7.65 -2.39 -14.43
N ILE A 103 -7.01 -3.09 -13.52
CA ILE A 103 -6.82 -4.54 -13.65
C ILE A 103 -7.89 -5.34 -12.89
N GLY A 104 -8.84 -4.67 -12.26
CA GLY A 104 -10.00 -5.33 -11.65
C GLY A 104 -9.83 -5.81 -10.23
N LEU A 105 -8.89 -5.24 -9.49
CA LEU A 105 -8.71 -5.59 -8.09
C LEU A 105 -9.72 -4.85 -7.21
N ASP A 106 -10.02 -5.44 -6.06
CA ASP A 106 -10.76 -4.75 -5.00
C ASP A 106 -9.94 -3.59 -4.47
N VAL A 107 -10.62 -2.49 -4.15
CA VAL A 107 -10.02 -1.33 -3.50
C VAL A 107 -10.86 -0.99 -2.28
N ARG A 108 -10.22 -0.89 -1.12
CA ARG A 108 -10.89 -0.61 0.15
C ARG A 108 -10.17 0.51 0.89
N PHE A 109 -10.90 1.20 1.76
CA PHE A 109 -10.29 2.11 2.71
C PHE A 109 -9.89 1.35 3.96
N ILE A 110 -8.80 1.74 4.62
CA ILE A 110 -8.42 1.18 5.91
C ILE A 110 -8.26 2.29 6.92
N ASP A 111 -8.83 2.06 8.12
CA ASP A 111 -8.59 2.92 9.28
C ASP A 111 -7.37 2.36 10.02
N PRO A 112 -6.24 3.08 10.04
CA PRO A 112 -5.03 2.57 10.68
C PRO A 112 -5.13 2.47 12.19
N GLU A 113 -6.13 3.11 12.80
CA GLU A 113 -6.31 3.05 14.24
C GLU A 113 -7.11 1.82 14.69
N THR A 114 -7.90 1.24 13.81
CA THR A 114 -8.74 0.08 14.13
C THR A 114 -8.49 -1.13 13.24
N GLY A 115 -7.88 -0.91 12.07
CA GLY A 115 -7.69 -1.96 11.08
C GLY A 115 -8.93 -2.31 10.28
N VAL A 116 -10.01 -1.56 10.46
CA VAL A 116 -11.27 -1.84 9.76
C VAL A 116 -11.17 -1.44 8.29
N LEU A 117 -11.57 -2.36 7.41
CA LEU A 117 -11.66 -2.11 5.98
C LEU A 117 -13.09 -1.74 5.62
N THR A 118 -13.24 -0.69 4.79
CA THR A 118 -14.55 -0.27 4.31
C THR A 118 -14.52 -0.11 2.78
N ASP A 119 -15.70 -0.11 2.18
CA ASP A 119 -15.79 0.02 0.73
C ASP A 119 -15.26 1.38 0.27
N ALA A 120 -14.47 1.35 -0.81
CA ALA A 120 -13.94 2.56 -1.42
C ALA A 120 -14.94 3.05 -2.47
N VAL A 121 -15.89 3.87 -2.01
CA VAL A 121 -16.92 4.43 -2.89
C VAL A 121 -16.65 5.89 -3.18
#